data_d44e31f3df640f77d64d1327af2e6aef
#
_entry.id   d44e31f3df640f77d64d1327af2e6aef
#
_cell.length_a   1.000
_cell.length_b   1.000
_cell.length_c   1.000
_cell.angle_alpha   90.00
_cell.angle_beta   90.00
_cell.angle_gamma   90.00
#
_symmetry.space_group_name_H-M   'P 1'
#
loop_
_entity.id
_entity.type
_entity.pdbx_description
1 polymer ?
#
loop_
_entity_poly.entity_id
_entity_poly.type
_entity_poly.pdbx_seq_one_letter_code
_entity_poly.pdbx_strand_id
1 'polypeptide(L)'
;LAMVSKPDFNPNTISDDWDQINADANSSILVNRATQGQYPPGSTFKIITALAYWRQNNTFDNFSFDCVGEVENGGYTIHCYHNSAHGQEDFASAFAHSCNSAFAQIGVDLNRSEYVETVKGLLFNTQLPIDLPYRKCNFDLEANSADALTMQTAIGQGDTLVSPMYMAMLTSAVANGGNLMTPYLVEKIESY
;
A
#
# COMPACT_ATOMS: atom_id res chain seq x y z
N LEU A 1 2.39 11.66 17.23
CA LEU A 1 1.52 11.73 16.07
C LEU A 1 0.09 11.36 16.48
N ALA A 2 -0.85 11.38 15.54
CA ALA A 2 -2.26 11.13 15.83
C ALA A 2 -2.77 9.91 15.05
N MET A 3 -3.68 9.15 15.66
CA MET A 3 -4.45 8.08 15.01
C MET A 3 -5.93 8.35 15.27
N VAL A 4 -6.72 8.49 14.20
CA VAL A 4 -8.16 8.79 14.28
C VAL A 4 -8.93 7.78 13.45
N SER A 5 -9.98 7.21 14.03
CA SER A 5 -10.93 6.33 13.34
C SER A 5 -12.34 6.86 13.55
N LYS A 6 -13.10 7.02 12.46
CA LYS A 6 -14.51 7.49 12.47
C LYS A 6 -15.36 6.60 11.55
N PRO A 7 -16.66 6.40 11.87
CA PRO A 7 -17.34 6.75 13.14
C PRO A 7 -16.71 6.00 14.34
N ASP A 8 -16.88 6.55 15.53
CA ASP A 8 -16.38 5.98 16.79
C ASP A 8 -17.51 5.91 17.84
N PHE A 9 -17.19 5.37 18.99
CA PHE A 9 -18.09 5.29 20.14
C PHE A 9 -17.45 5.95 21.36
N ASN A 10 -18.28 6.33 22.33
CA ASN A 10 -17.80 6.79 23.62
C ASN A 10 -17.58 5.59 24.54
N PRO A 11 -16.34 5.28 24.96
CA PRO A 11 -16.07 4.13 25.82
C PRO A 11 -16.73 4.23 27.20
N ASN A 12 -17.09 5.44 27.66
CA ASN A 12 -17.76 5.63 28.94
C ASN A 12 -19.26 5.31 28.92
N THR A 13 -19.90 5.31 27.76
CA THR A 13 -21.34 5.03 27.57
C THR A 13 -21.61 3.80 26.71
N ILE A 14 -20.58 3.09 26.27
CA ILE A 14 -20.72 1.96 25.35
C ILE A 14 -21.66 0.87 25.87
N SER A 15 -21.72 0.66 27.20
CA SER A 15 -22.62 -0.32 27.81
C SER A 15 -24.08 0.04 27.61
N ASP A 16 -24.42 1.32 27.62
CA ASP A 16 -25.79 1.82 27.45
C ASP A 16 -26.21 1.80 25.98
N ASP A 17 -25.24 2.00 25.08
CA ASP A 17 -25.45 2.08 23.63
C ASP A 17 -25.23 0.72 22.92
N TRP A 18 -24.84 -0.35 23.65
CA TRP A 18 -24.35 -1.59 23.09
C TRP A 18 -25.34 -2.27 22.14
N ASP A 19 -26.59 -2.36 22.54
CA ASP A 19 -27.62 -3.03 21.72
C ASP A 19 -27.85 -2.28 20.40
N GLN A 20 -27.82 -0.95 20.43
CA GLN A 20 -27.95 -0.11 19.25
C GLN A 20 -26.73 -0.23 18.33
N ILE A 21 -25.52 -0.17 18.91
CA ILE A 21 -24.26 -0.30 18.16
C ILE A 21 -24.17 -1.67 17.49
N ASN A 22 -24.58 -2.72 18.19
CA ASN A 22 -24.48 -4.09 17.72
C ASN A 22 -25.59 -4.49 16.73
N ALA A 23 -26.74 -3.82 16.81
CA ALA A 23 -27.87 -4.07 15.90
C ALA A 23 -27.67 -3.47 14.50
N ASP A 24 -26.82 -2.46 14.34
CA ASP A 24 -26.54 -1.85 13.07
C ASP A 24 -25.45 -2.62 12.30
N ALA A 25 -25.90 -3.60 11.49
CA ALA A 25 -25.02 -4.46 10.68
C ALA A 25 -24.17 -3.65 9.66
N ASN A 26 -24.55 -2.41 9.34
CA ASN A 26 -23.83 -1.53 8.43
C ASN A 26 -22.87 -0.58 9.19
N SER A 27 -23.00 -0.50 10.50
CA SER A 27 -22.13 0.30 11.34
C SER A 27 -20.83 -0.47 11.60
N SER A 28 -19.72 0.05 11.13
CA SER A 28 -18.39 -0.45 11.52
C SER A 28 -17.76 0.43 12.62
N ILE A 29 -18.61 0.93 13.54
CA ILE A 29 -18.20 1.85 14.62
C ILE A 29 -17.16 1.23 15.56
N LEU A 30 -17.23 -0.12 15.77
CA LEU A 30 -16.29 -0.88 16.60
C LEU A 30 -14.96 -1.17 15.90
N VAL A 31 -14.87 -0.92 14.61
CA VAL A 31 -13.65 -1.20 13.83
C VAL A 31 -12.72 0.01 13.87
N ASN A 32 -11.52 -0.19 14.38
CA ASN A 32 -10.46 0.80 14.20
C ASN A 32 -9.97 0.77 12.75
N ARG A 33 -10.46 1.71 11.94
CA ARG A 33 -10.10 1.77 10.51
C ARG A 33 -8.65 2.03 10.24
N ALA A 34 -7.94 2.67 11.16
CA ALA A 34 -6.52 2.94 10.99
C ALA A 34 -5.68 1.66 11.04
N THR A 35 -6.05 0.67 11.87
CA THR A 35 -5.29 -0.57 12.05
C THR A 35 -5.97 -1.79 11.45
N GLN A 36 -7.32 -1.83 11.42
CA GLN A 36 -8.11 -2.98 11.00
C GLN A 36 -8.79 -2.78 9.63
N GLY A 37 -8.89 -1.54 9.14
CA GLY A 37 -9.38 -1.26 7.80
C GLY A 37 -8.41 -1.81 6.75
N GLN A 38 -8.94 -2.38 5.68
CA GLN A 38 -8.17 -2.89 4.55
C GLN A 38 -8.63 -2.17 3.28
N TYR A 39 -7.72 -1.45 2.67
CA TYR A 39 -7.98 -0.62 1.50
C TYR A 39 -6.95 -0.88 0.42
N PRO A 40 -7.34 -0.85 -0.86
CA PRO A 40 -6.37 -0.81 -1.95
C PRO A 40 -5.46 0.42 -1.77
N PRO A 41 -4.14 0.25 -1.74
CA PRO A 41 -3.22 1.37 -1.52
C PRO A 41 -3.20 2.38 -2.68
N GLY A 42 -3.61 1.96 -3.88
CA GLY A 42 -3.52 2.77 -5.08
C GLY A 42 -2.11 3.28 -5.32
N SER A 43 -1.98 4.49 -5.84
CA SER A 43 -0.68 5.06 -6.22
C SER A 43 0.33 5.18 -5.09
N THR A 44 -0.06 5.05 -3.83
CA THR A 44 0.92 5.00 -2.73
C THR A 44 1.77 3.72 -2.77
N PHE A 45 1.28 2.65 -3.40
CA PHE A 45 2.04 1.41 -3.61
C PHE A 45 3.20 1.58 -4.60
N LYS A 46 3.18 2.61 -5.45
CA LYS A 46 4.28 2.90 -6.38
C LYS A 46 5.61 3.14 -5.67
N ILE A 47 5.59 3.54 -4.39
CA ILE A 47 6.80 3.59 -3.54
C ILE A 47 7.42 2.19 -3.46
N ILE A 48 6.63 1.16 -3.26
CA ILE A 48 7.08 -0.25 -3.14
C ILE A 48 7.59 -0.76 -4.49
N THR A 49 6.87 -0.46 -5.57
CA THR A 49 7.30 -0.81 -6.94
C THR A 49 8.61 -0.11 -7.30
N ALA A 50 8.79 1.16 -6.89
CA ALA A 50 10.04 1.90 -7.06
C ALA A 50 11.20 1.27 -6.27
N LEU A 51 10.97 0.83 -5.04
CA LEU A 51 11.97 0.11 -4.24
C LEU A 51 12.36 -1.22 -4.91
N ALA A 52 11.41 -1.95 -5.46
CA ALA A 52 11.68 -3.20 -6.20
C ALA A 52 12.49 -2.91 -7.46
N TYR A 53 12.15 -1.87 -8.22
CA TYR A 53 12.91 -1.43 -9.39
C TYR A 53 14.36 -1.09 -9.01
N TRP A 54 14.55 -0.29 -7.95
CA TRP A 54 15.89 0.05 -7.46
C TRP A 54 16.70 -1.18 -7.07
N ARG A 55 16.11 -2.13 -6.36
CA ARG A 55 16.80 -3.35 -5.90
C ARG A 55 17.32 -4.20 -7.05
N GLN A 56 16.61 -4.22 -8.19
CA GLN A 56 17.00 -5.02 -9.34
C GLN A 56 17.96 -4.28 -10.28
N ASN A 57 17.88 -2.95 -10.38
CA ASN A 57 18.61 -2.17 -11.36
C ASN A 57 19.76 -1.32 -10.76
N ASN A 58 19.74 -1.06 -9.44
CA ASN A 58 20.67 -0.17 -8.70
C ASN A 58 20.73 1.29 -9.22
N THR A 59 19.85 1.67 -10.11
CA THR A 59 19.71 3.02 -10.65
C THR A 59 18.33 3.25 -11.19
N PHE A 60 17.91 4.52 -11.28
CA PHE A 60 16.70 4.93 -11.99
C PHE A 60 17.02 5.54 -13.37
N ASP A 61 18.28 5.82 -13.67
CA ASP A 61 18.71 6.61 -14.84
C ASP A 61 18.45 5.91 -16.18
N ASN A 62 18.35 4.58 -16.18
CA ASN A 62 18.11 3.79 -17.39
C ASN A 62 16.61 3.63 -17.74
N PHE A 63 15.71 4.19 -16.92
CA PHE A 63 14.29 4.10 -17.17
C PHE A 63 13.85 5.19 -18.15
N SER A 64 13.10 4.76 -19.16
CA SER A 64 12.46 5.67 -20.12
C SER A 64 11.16 5.03 -20.60
N PHE A 65 10.08 5.79 -20.64
CA PHE A 65 8.76 5.31 -21.05
C PHE A 65 8.03 6.41 -21.82
N ASP A 66 7.44 6.08 -22.96
CA ASP A 66 6.56 7.00 -23.71
C ASP A 66 5.10 6.74 -23.35
N CYS A 67 4.54 7.60 -22.51
CA CYS A 67 3.19 7.45 -21.99
C CYS A 67 2.16 8.06 -22.94
N VAL A 68 1.44 7.23 -23.65
CA VAL A 68 0.32 7.63 -24.52
C VAL A 68 -1.05 7.65 -23.81
N GLY A 69 -1.05 7.49 -22.48
CA GLY A 69 -2.26 7.48 -21.64
C GLY A 69 -2.73 6.09 -21.24
N GLU A 70 -2.13 5.05 -21.84
CA GLU A 70 -2.43 3.65 -21.55
C GLU A 70 -1.21 2.76 -21.82
N VAL A 71 -1.25 1.54 -21.28
CA VAL A 71 -0.32 0.46 -21.63
C VAL A 71 -1.08 -0.86 -21.66
N GLU A 72 -0.81 -1.65 -22.67
CA GLU A 72 -1.41 -2.97 -22.87
C GLU A 72 -0.33 -4.05 -22.75
N ASN A 73 -0.63 -5.11 -22.01
CA ASN A 73 0.22 -6.29 -21.93
C ASN A 73 -0.66 -7.54 -21.74
N GLY A 74 -0.40 -8.58 -22.55
CA GLY A 74 -1.11 -9.84 -22.45
C GLY A 74 -2.63 -9.75 -22.63
N GLY A 75 -3.14 -8.77 -23.39
CA GLY A 75 -4.56 -8.54 -23.59
C GLY A 75 -5.25 -7.77 -22.44
N TYR A 76 -4.47 -7.21 -21.52
CA TYR A 76 -4.98 -6.38 -20.44
C TYR A 76 -4.43 -4.95 -20.53
N THR A 77 -5.29 -3.95 -20.39
CA THR A 77 -4.92 -2.54 -20.52
C THR A 77 -5.06 -1.81 -19.19
N ILE A 78 -4.03 -1.05 -18.83
CA ILE A 78 -4.07 -0.08 -17.74
C ILE A 78 -4.09 1.32 -18.33
N HIS A 79 -5.02 2.16 -17.86
CA HIS A 79 -5.12 3.56 -18.24
C HIS A 79 -4.56 4.49 -17.17
N CYS A 80 -3.94 5.57 -17.60
CA CYS A 80 -3.68 6.71 -16.74
C CYS A 80 -4.97 7.43 -16.36
N TYR A 81 -4.92 8.21 -15.29
CA TYR A 81 -6.09 8.96 -14.82
C TYR A 81 -6.62 9.88 -15.94
N HIS A 82 -7.92 9.79 -16.21
CA HIS A 82 -8.56 10.48 -17.33
C HIS A 82 -7.94 10.19 -18.72
N ASN A 83 -7.29 9.05 -18.91
CA ASN A 83 -6.55 8.69 -20.14
C ASN A 83 -5.49 9.75 -20.53
N SER A 84 -4.94 10.46 -19.55
CA SER A 84 -3.96 11.51 -19.80
C SER A 84 -2.63 10.90 -20.29
N ALA A 85 -2.18 11.32 -21.47
CA ALA A 85 -0.85 11.03 -21.97
C ALA A 85 0.16 11.97 -21.30
N HIS A 86 1.24 11.41 -20.75
CA HIS A 86 2.31 12.21 -20.12
C HIS A 86 3.49 12.44 -21.07
N GLY A 87 3.51 11.73 -22.22
CA GLY A 87 4.63 11.79 -23.17
C GLY A 87 5.86 11.06 -22.66
N GLN A 88 7.02 11.56 -23.02
CA GLN A 88 8.30 10.95 -22.64
C GLN A 88 8.58 11.14 -21.15
N GLU A 89 8.71 10.05 -20.44
CA GLU A 89 8.92 9.99 -18.99
C GLU A 89 10.27 9.34 -18.67
N ASP A 90 11.05 9.96 -17.79
CA ASP A 90 12.05 9.30 -16.98
C ASP A 90 11.41 8.76 -15.69
N PHE A 91 12.18 8.09 -14.83
CA PHE A 91 11.63 7.51 -13.61
C PHE A 91 11.07 8.58 -12.66
N ALA A 92 11.74 9.71 -12.54
CA ALA A 92 11.35 10.79 -11.63
C ALA A 92 10.05 11.46 -12.09
N SER A 93 9.92 11.75 -13.38
CA SER A 93 8.69 12.32 -13.95
C SER A 93 7.53 11.33 -13.90
N ALA A 94 7.75 10.04 -14.22
CA ALA A 94 6.73 8.99 -14.11
C ALA A 94 6.21 8.83 -12.66
N PHE A 95 7.11 8.95 -11.68
CA PHE A 95 6.72 8.93 -10.26
C PHE A 95 5.97 10.21 -9.87
N ALA A 96 6.45 11.38 -10.26
CA ALA A 96 5.84 12.67 -9.96
C ALA A 96 4.44 12.84 -10.57
N HIS A 97 4.25 12.40 -11.82
CA HIS A 97 2.96 12.38 -12.49
C HIS A 97 2.05 11.22 -12.03
N SER A 98 2.59 10.33 -11.19
CA SER A 98 1.87 9.11 -10.79
C SER A 98 1.37 8.30 -12.00
N CYS A 99 2.21 8.18 -13.03
CA CYS A 99 1.88 7.55 -14.29
C CYS A 99 1.53 6.06 -14.10
N ASN A 100 0.27 5.69 -14.32
CA ASN A 100 -0.16 4.30 -14.15
C ASN A 100 0.46 3.41 -15.22
N SER A 101 0.49 3.87 -16.47
CA SER A 101 1.03 3.11 -17.60
C SER A 101 2.51 2.76 -17.38
N ALA A 102 3.33 3.75 -16.98
CA ALA A 102 4.74 3.54 -16.69
C ALA A 102 4.94 2.53 -15.54
N PHE A 103 4.20 2.68 -14.43
CA PHE A 103 4.35 1.78 -13.28
C PHE A 103 3.78 0.38 -13.52
N ALA A 104 2.72 0.24 -14.32
CA ALA A 104 2.25 -1.06 -14.77
C ALA A 104 3.29 -1.78 -15.63
N GLN A 105 3.94 -1.05 -16.55
CA GLN A 105 5.04 -1.59 -17.36
C GLN A 105 6.25 -1.99 -16.49
N ILE A 106 6.66 -1.14 -15.56
CA ILE A 106 7.72 -1.48 -14.59
C ILE A 106 7.41 -2.80 -13.89
N GLY A 107 6.17 -2.98 -13.41
CA GLY A 107 5.77 -4.21 -12.73
C GLY A 107 5.97 -5.46 -13.59
N VAL A 108 5.66 -5.38 -14.87
CA VAL A 108 5.81 -6.51 -15.82
C VAL A 108 7.29 -6.77 -16.17
N ASP A 109 8.09 -5.71 -16.32
CA ASP A 109 9.50 -5.80 -16.69
C ASP A 109 10.40 -6.31 -15.56
N LEU A 110 9.96 -6.15 -14.30
CA LEU A 110 10.69 -6.65 -13.14
C LEU A 110 10.73 -8.20 -13.12
N ASN A 111 11.84 -8.75 -12.63
CA ASN A 111 11.87 -10.15 -12.21
C ASN A 111 10.81 -10.37 -11.14
N ARG A 112 9.77 -11.11 -11.47
CA ARG A 112 8.58 -11.25 -10.63
C ARG A 112 8.87 -11.91 -9.28
N SER A 113 9.76 -12.90 -9.26
CA SER A 113 10.15 -13.56 -8.00
C SER A 113 10.82 -12.58 -7.04
N GLU A 114 11.75 -11.76 -7.54
CA GLU A 114 12.44 -10.75 -6.73
C GLU A 114 11.51 -9.61 -6.32
N TYR A 115 10.53 -9.26 -7.18
CA TYR A 115 9.49 -8.30 -6.84
C TYR A 115 8.64 -8.81 -5.68
N VAL A 116 8.16 -10.05 -5.76
CA VAL A 116 7.39 -10.71 -4.69
C VAL A 116 8.21 -10.78 -3.39
N GLU A 117 9.48 -11.15 -3.45
CA GLU A 117 10.37 -11.18 -2.28
C GLU A 117 10.55 -9.78 -1.67
N THR A 118 10.69 -8.76 -2.51
CA THR A 118 10.80 -7.37 -2.04
C THR A 118 9.56 -6.95 -1.26
N VAL A 119 8.37 -7.21 -1.80
CA VAL A 119 7.11 -6.85 -1.14
C VAL A 119 6.91 -7.63 0.16
N LYS A 120 7.18 -8.93 0.17
CA LYS A 120 7.11 -9.76 1.38
C LYS A 120 8.10 -9.28 2.46
N GLY A 121 9.28 -8.85 2.07
CA GLY A 121 10.28 -8.26 2.97
C GLY A 121 9.82 -6.95 3.62
N LEU A 122 8.79 -6.29 3.06
CA LEU A 122 8.17 -5.09 3.61
C LEU A 122 6.94 -5.39 4.50
N LEU A 123 6.88 -6.55 5.11
CA LEU A 123 5.86 -7.00 6.07
C LEU A 123 4.47 -7.29 5.48
N PHE A 124 4.33 -7.47 4.17
CA PHE A 124 3.09 -8.01 3.62
C PHE A 124 2.90 -9.47 4.03
N ASN A 125 1.65 -9.86 4.28
CA ASN A 125 1.24 -11.21 4.71
C ASN A 125 1.86 -11.67 6.04
N THR A 126 2.59 -10.81 6.74
CA THR A 126 3.26 -11.12 8.01
C THR A 126 2.65 -10.34 9.18
N GLN A 127 3.17 -10.56 10.38
CA GLN A 127 2.75 -9.79 11.54
C GLN A 127 3.44 -8.43 11.56
N LEU A 128 2.65 -7.38 11.89
CA LEU A 128 3.17 -6.05 12.12
C LEU A 128 3.66 -5.92 13.57
N PRO A 129 4.71 -5.16 13.83
CA PRO A 129 5.23 -4.94 15.18
C PRO A 129 4.39 -3.88 15.92
N ILE A 130 3.11 -4.15 16.15
CA ILE A 130 2.19 -3.26 16.87
C ILE A 130 1.38 -4.03 17.90
N ASP A 131 1.11 -3.41 19.05
CA ASP A 131 0.38 -4.03 20.18
C ASP A 131 -1.13 -3.76 20.14
N LEU A 132 -1.63 -3.19 19.06
CA LEU A 132 -3.06 -2.94 18.85
C LEU A 132 -3.68 -4.06 18.01
N PRO A 133 -4.99 -4.31 18.14
CA PRO A 133 -5.70 -5.16 17.18
C PRO A 133 -5.57 -4.60 15.75
N TYR A 134 -5.12 -5.44 14.82
CA TYR A 134 -4.91 -5.05 13.44
C TYR A 134 -5.26 -6.19 12.48
N ARG A 135 -5.36 -5.86 11.20
CA ARG A 135 -5.39 -6.85 10.11
C ARG A 135 -4.09 -6.82 9.33
N LYS A 136 -3.59 -8.01 8.96
CA LYS A 136 -2.41 -8.14 8.11
C LYS A 136 -2.69 -7.54 6.75
N CYS A 137 -1.69 -6.91 6.15
CA CYS A 137 -1.76 -6.47 4.77
C CYS A 137 -1.80 -7.68 3.85
N ASN A 138 -2.64 -7.62 2.81
CA ASN A 138 -2.76 -8.68 1.82
C ASN A 138 -1.96 -8.37 0.56
N PHE A 139 -1.27 -9.39 0.05
CA PHE A 139 -0.53 -9.33 -1.19
C PHE A 139 -0.54 -10.71 -1.84
N ASP A 140 -1.17 -10.84 -2.99
CA ASP A 140 -1.47 -12.13 -3.63
C ASP A 140 -0.66 -12.39 -4.91
N LEU A 141 0.23 -11.46 -5.29
CA LEU A 141 1.10 -11.69 -6.44
C LEU A 141 2.10 -12.81 -6.14
N GLU A 142 2.20 -13.75 -7.06
CA GLU A 142 3.16 -14.85 -7.05
C GLU A 142 4.06 -14.80 -8.28
N ALA A 143 5.17 -15.55 -8.27
CA ALA A 143 6.13 -15.57 -9.36
C ALA A 143 5.53 -15.99 -10.71
N ASN A 144 4.47 -16.80 -10.71
CA ASN A 144 3.75 -17.29 -11.89
C ASN A 144 2.41 -16.58 -12.15
N SER A 145 2.12 -15.49 -11.44
CA SER A 145 0.91 -14.70 -11.67
C SER A 145 0.85 -14.14 -13.09
N ALA A 146 -0.36 -13.93 -13.62
CA ALA A 146 -0.55 -13.32 -14.92
C ALA A 146 -0.10 -11.84 -14.94
N ASP A 147 0.28 -11.34 -16.11
CA ASP A 147 0.70 -9.95 -16.29
C ASP A 147 -0.39 -8.95 -15.89
N ALA A 148 -1.66 -9.25 -16.16
CA ALA A 148 -2.78 -8.43 -15.73
C ALA A 148 -2.79 -8.17 -14.22
N LEU A 149 -2.59 -9.20 -13.38
CA LEU A 149 -2.49 -9.04 -11.92
C LEU A 149 -1.23 -8.28 -11.54
N THR A 150 -0.12 -8.52 -12.23
CA THR A 150 1.15 -7.81 -11.99
C THR A 150 1.01 -6.31 -12.27
N MET A 151 0.38 -5.94 -13.39
CA MET A 151 0.12 -4.55 -13.77
C MET A 151 -0.75 -3.85 -12.71
N GLN A 152 -1.84 -4.49 -12.27
CA GLN A 152 -2.72 -3.96 -11.24
C GLN A 152 -1.98 -3.79 -9.91
N THR A 153 -1.25 -4.81 -9.49
CA THR A 153 -0.48 -4.78 -8.23
C THR A 153 0.56 -3.68 -8.23
N ALA A 154 1.28 -3.47 -9.34
CA ALA A 154 2.32 -2.46 -9.44
C ALA A 154 1.82 -1.02 -9.23
N ILE A 155 0.53 -0.77 -9.46
CA ILE A 155 -0.15 0.51 -9.20
C ILE A 155 -1.02 0.48 -7.94
N GLY A 156 -0.90 -0.57 -7.12
CA GLY A 156 -1.61 -0.73 -5.85
C GLY A 156 -3.10 -1.01 -5.96
N GLN A 157 -3.49 -1.72 -7.00
CA GLN A 157 -4.85 -2.24 -7.23
C GLN A 157 -4.89 -3.76 -7.17
N GLY A 158 -5.96 -4.36 -7.66
CA GLY A 158 -6.19 -5.79 -7.55
C GLY A 158 -6.48 -6.19 -6.10
N ASP A 159 -5.94 -7.34 -5.69
CA ASP A 159 -6.18 -7.92 -4.36
C ASP A 159 -5.20 -7.42 -3.28
N THR A 160 -4.37 -6.43 -3.60
CA THR A 160 -3.45 -5.80 -2.64
C THR A 160 -4.23 -4.90 -1.69
N LEU A 161 -4.17 -5.21 -0.39
CA LEU A 161 -4.89 -4.48 0.66
C LEU A 161 -3.95 -4.11 1.80
N VAL A 162 -4.06 -2.87 2.25
CA VAL A 162 -3.25 -2.33 3.36
C VAL A 162 -4.12 -1.57 4.36
N SER A 163 -3.61 -1.45 5.59
CA SER A 163 -4.18 -0.50 6.55
C SER A 163 -3.49 0.87 6.44
N PRO A 164 -4.17 1.97 6.81
CA PRO A 164 -3.54 3.29 6.90
C PRO A 164 -2.32 3.30 7.82
N MET A 165 -2.37 2.55 8.93
CA MET A 165 -1.24 2.40 9.84
C MET A 165 -0.02 1.80 9.17
N TYR A 166 -0.21 0.74 8.38
CA TYR A 166 0.90 0.13 7.63
C TYR A 166 1.53 1.13 6.66
N MET A 167 0.72 1.87 5.89
CA MET A 167 1.26 2.87 4.95
C MET A 167 2.00 4.00 5.68
N ALA A 168 1.52 4.41 6.85
CA ALA A 168 2.22 5.37 7.69
C ALA A 168 3.57 4.83 8.19
N MET A 169 3.62 3.55 8.61
CA MET A 169 4.86 2.88 9.01
C MET A 169 5.86 2.79 7.87
N LEU A 170 5.41 2.36 6.69
CA LEU A 170 6.26 2.26 5.49
C LEU A 170 6.84 3.65 5.11
N THR A 171 5.99 4.66 5.04
CA THR A 171 6.40 6.02 4.71
C THR A 171 7.38 6.59 5.75
N SER A 172 7.12 6.29 7.03
CA SER A 172 8.04 6.69 8.12
C SER A 172 9.39 6.00 7.99
N ALA A 173 9.44 4.73 7.60
CA ALA A 173 10.69 4.02 7.36
C ALA A 173 11.49 4.65 6.21
N VAL A 174 10.83 5.02 5.12
CA VAL A 174 11.47 5.73 3.99
C VAL A 174 12.07 7.06 4.48
N ALA A 175 11.29 7.85 5.23
CA ALA A 175 11.73 9.13 5.78
C ALA A 175 12.85 9.00 6.82
N ASN A 176 12.97 7.84 7.46
CA ASN A 176 13.97 7.53 8.50
C ASN A 176 15.15 6.69 7.96
N GLY A 177 15.53 6.90 6.70
CA GLY A 177 16.68 6.25 6.09
C GLY A 177 16.56 4.72 5.99
N GLY A 178 15.35 4.20 5.83
CA GLY A 178 15.06 2.76 5.71
C GLY A 178 14.84 2.03 7.04
N ASN A 179 14.87 2.74 8.17
CA ASN A 179 14.69 2.14 9.48
C ASN A 179 13.23 2.20 9.94
N LEU A 180 12.59 1.04 10.04
CA LEU A 180 11.25 0.92 10.58
C LEU A 180 11.29 0.90 12.11
N MET A 181 10.67 1.91 12.73
CA MET A 181 10.50 1.96 14.18
C MET A 181 9.20 1.27 14.58
N THR A 182 9.25 0.51 15.68
CA THR A 182 8.04 -0.09 16.28
C THR A 182 7.13 1.00 16.83
N PRO A 183 5.89 1.12 16.35
CA PRO A 183 4.93 2.05 16.93
C PRO A 183 4.54 1.65 18.36
N TYR A 184 4.35 2.62 19.23
CA TYR A 184 3.89 2.40 20.60
C TYR A 184 2.92 3.50 21.02
N LEU A 185 2.01 3.19 21.96
CA LEU A 185 1.11 4.15 22.59
C LEU A 185 1.60 4.56 23.97
N VAL A 186 2.22 3.63 24.70
CA VAL A 186 2.72 3.86 26.05
C VAL A 186 4.24 3.81 26.00
N GLU A 187 4.89 4.92 26.32
CA GLU A 187 6.35 5.01 26.30
C GLU A 187 6.97 4.30 27.50
N LYS A 188 6.40 4.50 28.69
CA LYS A 188 6.82 3.83 29.93
C LYS A 188 5.72 3.81 30.98
N ILE A 189 5.79 2.85 31.88
CA ILE A 189 4.98 2.77 33.09
C ILE A 189 5.92 2.92 34.27
N GLU A 190 5.67 3.88 35.16
CA GLU A 190 6.43 4.09 36.39
C GLU A 190 5.57 3.69 37.59
N SER A 191 6.15 2.91 38.53
CA SER A 191 5.54 2.68 39.85
C SER A 191 5.94 3.81 40.78
N TYR A 192 5.00 4.33 41.54
CA TYR A 192 5.25 5.26 42.64
C TYR A 192 5.61 4.48 43.89
#